data_e30c83b67846a60e71862039efda8e39
#
_entry.id   e30c83b67846a60e71862039efda8e39
#
_cell.length_a   1.000
_cell.length_b   1.000
_cell.length_c   1.000
_cell.angle_alpha   90.00
_cell.angle_beta   90.00
_cell.angle_gamma   90.00
#
_symmetry.space_group_name_H-M   'P 1'
#
loop_
_entity.id
_entity.type
_entity.pdbx_description
1 polymer ?
#
loop_
_entity_poly.entity_id
_entity_poly.type
_entity_poly.pdbx_seq_one_letter_code
_entity_poly.pdbx_strand_id
1 'polypeptide(L)'
;MTSIRTLTIALASLMAVPAAFAQENSTDTASSSSTSGKRFAVVGGAAILKPDHDPAPGLKIDGDVAPVISASWYATDNIAVELWGAADKFNHRVKADGAGKIGTVDQQPIALSGQYHFGAPDKVMRPFVGLGYYESNFSNESIGTDDAHVGLETAKGAIATAGVDFNINQTWFARADARYLKGDAGVRVAGEGTGEELTIDPWVVGVGIGARF
;
A
#
# COMPACT_ATOMS: atom_id res chain seq x y z
N MET A 1 -15.36 9.35 -16.09
CA MET A 1 -15.98 9.12 -14.76
C MET A 1 -16.35 7.65 -14.51
N THR A 2 -15.64 6.65 -15.05
CA THR A 2 -16.11 5.25 -15.07
C THR A 2 -15.16 4.24 -14.40
N SER A 3 -14.06 4.66 -13.79
CA SER A 3 -13.03 3.71 -13.31
C SER A 3 -13.03 3.42 -11.80
N ILE A 4 -13.58 4.30 -10.97
CA ILE A 4 -13.47 4.17 -9.51
C ILE A 4 -14.39 3.09 -8.93
N ARG A 5 -15.56 2.84 -9.56
CA ARG A 5 -16.52 1.84 -9.06
C ARG A 5 -16.09 0.39 -9.29
N THR A 6 -15.26 0.14 -10.30
CA THR A 6 -14.83 -1.22 -10.66
C THR A 6 -13.71 -1.75 -9.75
N LEU A 7 -12.85 -0.88 -9.23
CA LEU A 7 -11.72 -1.28 -8.38
C LEU A 7 -12.16 -1.64 -6.96
N THR A 8 -13.15 -0.93 -6.43
CA THR A 8 -13.71 -1.20 -5.08
C THR A 8 -14.42 -2.56 -5.02
N ILE A 9 -15.04 -2.98 -6.14
CA ILE A 9 -15.72 -4.29 -6.22
C ILE A 9 -14.72 -5.45 -6.32
N ALA A 10 -13.56 -5.23 -6.96
CA ALA A 10 -12.52 -6.25 -7.06
C ALA A 10 -11.84 -6.56 -5.71
N LEU A 11 -11.66 -5.56 -4.85
CA LEU A 11 -11.08 -5.75 -3.52
C LEU A 11 -12.03 -6.51 -2.57
N ALA A 12 -13.33 -6.26 -2.66
CA ALA A 12 -14.35 -6.93 -1.85
C ALA A 12 -14.55 -8.41 -2.25
N SER A 13 -14.35 -8.76 -3.53
CA SER A 13 -14.48 -10.15 -4.01
C SER A 13 -13.28 -11.05 -3.66
N LEU A 14 -12.11 -10.47 -3.37
CA LEU A 14 -10.92 -11.24 -2.95
C LEU A 14 -11.04 -11.76 -1.51
N MET A 15 -11.90 -11.19 -0.70
CA MET A 15 -12.11 -11.60 0.71
C MET A 15 -12.92 -12.91 0.86
N ALA A 16 -13.58 -13.38 -0.19
CA ALA A 16 -14.46 -14.56 -0.13
C ALA A 16 -13.76 -15.90 -0.48
N VAL A 17 -12.50 -15.89 -0.89
CA VAL A 17 -11.81 -17.08 -1.43
C VAL A 17 -11.11 -17.98 -0.39
N PRO A 18 -10.73 -17.55 0.84
CA PRO A 18 -9.89 -18.39 1.72
C PRO A 18 -10.59 -19.63 2.30
N ALA A 19 -11.92 -19.71 2.31
CA ALA A 19 -12.61 -20.79 3.00
C ALA A 19 -12.68 -22.12 2.22
N ALA A 20 -12.44 -22.11 0.91
CA ALA A 20 -12.59 -23.29 0.05
C ALA A 20 -11.32 -24.15 -0.10
N PHE A 21 -10.15 -23.62 0.28
CA PHE A 21 -8.87 -24.34 0.08
C PHE A 21 -8.28 -24.97 1.35
N ALA A 22 -8.99 -24.93 2.45
CA ALA A 22 -8.51 -25.50 3.72
C ALA A 22 -8.74 -27.01 3.86
N GLN A 23 -9.30 -27.67 2.86
CA GLN A 23 -9.67 -29.09 2.94
C GLN A 23 -9.23 -29.85 1.70
N GLU A 24 -7.94 -30.26 1.69
CA GLU A 24 -7.46 -31.49 1.02
C GLU A 24 -6.03 -31.78 1.46
N ASN A 25 -5.95 -32.83 2.17
CA ASN A 25 -5.43 -34.17 1.93
C ASN A 25 -3.99 -34.42 2.34
N SER A 26 -3.89 -35.04 3.48
CA SER A 26 -2.72 -35.78 3.92
C SER A 26 -2.54 -37.04 3.05
N THR A 27 -1.50 -37.07 2.22
CA THR A 27 -0.79 -38.33 1.90
C THR A 27 0.62 -38.03 1.40
N ASP A 28 1.57 -38.37 2.27
CA ASP A 28 2.93 -38.88 2.06
C ASP A 28 3.77 -38.48 0.84
N THR A 29 4.91 -37.92 1.09
CA THR A 29 6.25 -38.52 1.09
C THR A 29 7.33 -37.48 0.79
N ALA A 30 8.33 -37.46 1.66
CA ALA A 30 9.68 -36.93 1.50
C ALA A 30 9.92 -35.43 1.58
N SER A 31 10.26 -35.00 2.80
CA SER A 31 11.47 -34.19 3.07
C SER A 31 11.74 -33.00 2.17
N SER A 32 10.98 -31.94 2.33
CA SER A 32 11.48 -30.60 2.25
C SER A 32 10.80 -29.82 3.37
N SER A 33 11.57 -29.06 4.13
CA SER A 33 11.12 -28.24 5.25
C SER A 33 9.86 -27.50 4.88
N SER A 34 8.71 -28.04 5.28
CA SER A 34 7.43 -27.46 4.95
C SER A 34 7.27 -26.15 5.72
N THR A 35 7.03 -25.06 5.03
CA THR A 35 6.03 -24.11 5.47
C THR A 35 4.94 -24.93 6.11
N SER A 36 4.32 -24.45 7.15
CA SER A 36 3.13 -25.08 7.75
C SER A 36 1.97 -25.34 6.76
N GLY A 37 2.24 -25.54 5.46
CA GLY A 37 1.31 -25.74 4.37
C GLY A 37 0.54 -24.46 3.98
N LYS A 38 0.70 -23.38 4.70
CA LYS A 38 -0.03 -22.13 4.51
C LYS A 38 0.57 -21.30 3.38
N ARG A 39 -0.21 -21.05 2.36
CA ARG A 39 0.23 -20.34 1.14
C ARG A 39 -0.33 -18.94 1.01
N PHE A 40 -1.27 -18.55 1.87
CA PHE A 40 -1.89 -17.24 1.84
C PHE A 40 -1.71 -16.52 3.15
N ALA A 41 -1.59 -15.20 3.09
CA ALA A 41 -1.62 -14.34 4.26
C ALA A 41 -2.46 -13.10 3.97
N VAL A 42 -3.17 -12.62 4.99
CA VAL A 42 -3.88 -11.34 4.96
C VAL A 42 -3.41 -10.53 6.16
N VAL A 43 -3.12 -9.25 5.94
CA VAL A 43 -2.72 -8.30 6.98
C VAL A 43 -3.67 -7.13 6.96
N GLY A 44 -4.22 -6.77 8.12
CA GLY A 44 -4.93 -5.52 8.33
C GLY A 44 -4.15 -4.66 9.31
N GLY A 45 -4.11 -3.35 9.06
CA GLY A 45 -3.33 -2.46 9.90
C GLY A 45 -3.60 -0.98 9.64
N ALA A 46 -2.68 -0.15 10.11
CA ALA A 46 -2.66 1.28 9.85
C ALA A 46 -1.28 1.70 9.35
N ALA A 47 -1.25 2.69 8.49
CA ALA A 47 -0.01 3.25 7.97
C ALA A 47 -0.06 4.78 7.97
N ILE A 48 1.11 5.38 8.14
CA ILE A 48 1.33 6.82 7.98
C ILE A 48 1.98 7.02 6.62
N LEU A 49 1.37 7.82 5.76
CA LEU A 49 1.97 8.27 4.51
C LEU A 49 2.53 9.68 4.72
N LYS A 50 3.81 9.86 4.41
CA LYS A 50 4.51 11.13 4.52
C LYS A 50 5.22 11.42 3.20
N PRO A 51 4.88 12.52 2.50
CA PRO A 51 5.63 13.01 1.36
C PRO A 51 7.09 13.28 1.74
N ASP A 52 8.02 12.97 0.84
CA ASP A 52 9.46 13.17 1.07
C ASP A 52 9.89 14.62 0.76
N HIS A 53 9.16 15.28 -0.14
CA HIS A 53 9.45 16.64 -0.58
C HIS A 53 8.23 17.55 -0.41
N ASP A 54 8.50 18.81 -0.06
CA ASP A 54 7.49 19.87 -0.13
C ASP A 54 7.22 20.20 -1.62
N PRO A 55 5.95 20.34 -2.04
CA PRO A 55 5.59 20.51 -3.46
C PRO A 55 6.10 21.80 -4.08
N ALA A 56 6.34 22.83 -3.28
CA ALA A 56 6.94 24.10 -3.70
C ALA A 56 7.47 24.88 -2.48
N PRO A 57 8.38 25.85 -2.69
CA PRO A 57 8.84 26.74 -1.61
C PRO A 57 7.65 27.43 -0.91
N GLY A 58 7.57 27.28 0.42
CA GLY A 58 6.48 27.86 1.23
C GLY A 58 5.19 27.03 1.28
N LEU A 59 5.13 25.87 0.63
CA LEU A 59 4.03 24.90 0.75
C LEU A 59 4.50 23.67 1.52
N LYS A 60 3.67 23.19 2.45
CA LYS A 60 3.91 21.96 3.23
C LYS A 60 2.73 21.04 3.13
N ILE A 61 3.01 19.74 2.99
CA ILE A 61 2.01 18.69 3.04
C ILE A 61 2.21 17.88 4.32
N ASP A 62 1.20 17.88 5.19
CA ASP A 62 1.21 17.04 6.39
C ASP A 62 0.97 15.58 5.99
N GLY A 63 1.70 14.66 6.64
CA GLY A 63 1.40 13.23 6.56
C GLY A 63 0.07 12.90 7.22
N ASP A 64 -0.56 11.82 6.78
CA ASP A 64 -1.81 11.33 7.35
C ASP A 64 -1.76 9.82 7.63
N VAL A 65 -2.68 9.36 8.47
CA VAL A 65 -2.83 7.95 8.87
C VAL A 65 -4.10 7.38 8.24
N ALA A 66 -3.97 6.24 7.57
CA ALA A 66 -5.10 5.52 7.03
C ALA A 66 -5.04 4.01 7.36
N PRO A 67 -6.18 3.33 7.41
CA PRO A 67 -6.22 1.87 7.47
C PRO A 67 -5.69 1.29 6.16
N VAL A 68 -4.89 0.22 6.28
CA VAL A 68 -4.30 -0.49 5.15
C VAL A 68 -4.60 -1.98 5.23
N ILE A 69 -4.63 -2.61 4.07
CA ILE A 69 -4.82 -4.06 3.95
C ILE A 69 -3.85 -4.62 2.93
N SER A 70 -3.35 -5.83 3.18
CA SER A 70 -2.64 -6.58 2.16
C SER A 70 -3.03 -8.05 2.13
N ALA A 71 -2.88 -8.66 0.95
CA ALA A 71 -3.03 -10.08 0.73
C ALA A 71 -1.79 -10.61 0.02
N SER A 72 -1.18 -11.67 0.54
CA SER A 72 0.03 -12.26 0.00
C SER A 72 -0.20 -13.72 -0.37
N TRP A 73 0.33 -14.12 -1.52
CA TRP A 73 0.43 -15.51 -1.94
C TRP A 73 1.90 -15.94 -1.95
N TYR A 74 2.22 -16.99 -1.20
CA TYR A 74 3.56 -17.55 -1.10
C TYR A 74 3.77 -18.63 -2.15
N ALA A 75 4.55 -18.33 -3.20
CA ALA A 75 4.97 -19.29 -4.20
C ALA A 75 5.93 -20.34 -3.60
N THR A 76 6.78 -19.90 -2.69
CA THR A 76 7.67 -20.73 -1.86
C THR A 76 7.64 -20.21 -0.42
N ASP A 77 8.38 -20.86 0.48
CA ASP A 77 8.51 -20.40 1.86
C ASP A 77 9.08 -18.98 1.99
N ASN A 78 9.85 -18.56 0.99
CA ASN A 78 10.58 -17.31 1.03
C ASN A 78 10.11 -16.30 -0.04
N ILE A 79 9.40 -16.73 -1.08
CA ILE A 79 8.96 -15.86 -2.17
C ILE A 79 7.45 -15.68 -2.11
N ALA A 80 6.99 -14.45 -2.06
CA ALA A 80 5.59 -14.11 -2.08
C ALA A 80 5.28 -13.01 -3.11
N VAL A 81 4.02 -12.99 -3.57
CA VAL A 81 3.42 -11.86 -4.30
C VAL A 81 2.41 -11.22 -3.36
N GLU A 82 2.54 -9.92 -3.15
CA GLU A 82 1.65 -9.15 -2.29
C GLU A 82 0.87 -8.13 -3.10
N LEU A 83 -0.45 -8.11 -2.89
CA LEU A 83 -1.31 -6.99 -3.20
C LEU A 83 -1.53 -6.19 -1.92
N TRP A 84 -1.16 -4.92 -1.93
CA TRP A 84 -1.28 -3.99 -0.80
C TRP A 84 -2.07 -2.75 -1.22
N GLY A 85 -2.80 -2.14 -0.30
CA GLY A 85 -3.46 -0.87 -0.56
C GLY A 85 -4.05 -0.22 0.68
N ALA A 86 -4.33 1.06 0.55
CA ALA A 86 -5.08 1.80 1.54
C ALA A 86 -6.57 1.41 1.45
N ALA A 87 -7.14 0.98 2.58
CA ALA A 87 -8.56 0.64 2.69
C ALA A 87 -9.44 1.89 2.77
N ASP A 88 -8.87 3.00 3.21
CA ASP A 88 -9.45 4.34 3.16
C ASP A 88 -8.40 5.33 2.62
N LYS A 89 -8.81 6.56 2.35
CA LYS A 89 -7.94 7.57 1.79
C LYS A 89 -7.05 8.20 2.86
N PHE A 90 -5.80 8.50 2.48
CA PHE A 90 -4.96 9.42 3.22
C PHE A 90 -5.39 10.85 2.89
N ASN A 91 -5.79 11.60 3.90
CA ASN A 91 -6.28 12.98 3.76
C ASN A 91 -5.15 13.97 4.10
N HIS A 92 -4.44 14.41 3.09
CA HIS A 92 -3.31 15.33 3.26
C HIS A 92 -3.79 16.77 3.37
N ARG A 93 -3.28 17.50 4.37
CA ARG A 93 -3.51 18.93 4.53
C ARG A 93 -2.40 19.70 3.86
N VAL A 94 -2.77 20.56 2.91
CA VAL A 94 -1.85 21.49 2.27
C VAL A 94 -1.84 22.79 3.08
N LYS A 95 -0.64 23.22 3.50
CA LYS A 95 -0.42 24.46 4.26
C LYS A 95 0.50 25.38 3.50
N ALA A 96 0.23 26.69 3.54
CA ALA A 96 1.13 27.72 3.05
C ALA A 96 1.72 28.51 4.23
N ASP A 97 3.00 28.87 4.12
CA ASP A 97 3.67 29.67 5.13
C ASP A 97 2.95 31.01 5.31
N GLY A 98 2.55 31.32 6.56
CA GLY A 98 1.82 32.54 6.93
C GLY A 98 0.31 32.52 6.67
N ALA A 99 -0.24 31.58 5.87
CA ALA A 99 -1.68 31.48 5.58
C ALA A 99 -2.37 30.29 6.26
N GLY A 100 -1.60 29.34 6.83
CA GLY A 100 -2.14 28.13 7.45
C GLY A 100 -2.65 27.11 6.43
N LYS A 101 -3.77 26.42 6.73
CA LYS A 101 -4.37 25.40 5.82
C LYS A 101 -4.99 26.11 4.62
N ILE A 102 -4.53 25.76 3.42
CA ILE A 102 -5.04 26.29 2.14
C ILE A 102 -5.78 25.25 1.31
N GLY A 103 -5.71 23.95 1.69
CA GLY A 103 -6.39 22.89 0.96
C GLY A 103 -6.26 21.52 1.58
N THR A 104 -6.89 20.55 0.91
CA THR A 104 -6.78 19.10 1.19
C THR A 104 -6.67 18.32 -0.10
N VAL A 105 -5.94 17.20 -0.05
CA VAL A 105 -5.83 16.22 -1.15
C VAL A 105 -5.97 14.83 -0.55
N ASP A 106 -6.88 14.05 -1.08
CA ASP A 106 -7.07 12.65 -0.71
C ASP A 106 -6.24 11.76 -1.65
N GLN A 107 -5.46 10.85 -1.07
CA GLN A 107 -4.61 9.91 -1.80
C GLN A 107 -4.94 8.47 -1.42
N GLN A 108 -5.08 7.59 -2.42
CA GLN A 108 -5.38 6.18 -2.21
C GLN A 108 -4.45 5.30 -3.06
N PRO A 109 -3.31 4.84 -2.50
CA PRO A 109 -2.38 3.95 -3.19
C PRO A 109 -2.85 2.51 -3.17
N ILE A 110 -2.53 1.80 -4.27
CA ILE A 110 -2.59 0.34 -4.42
C ILE A 110 -1.30 -0.14 -5.08
N ALA A 111 -0.76 -1.28 -4.66
CA ALA A 111 0.49 -1.81 -5.16
C ALA A 111 0.47 -3.33 -5.30
N LEU A 112 1.19 -3.82 -6.31
CA LEU A 112 1.51 -5.23 -6.50
C LEU A 112 3.02 -5.40 -6.43
N SER A 113 3.51 -6.26 -5.52
CA SER A 113 4.95 -6.44 -5.27
C SER A 113 5.33 -7.92 -5.17
N GLY A 114 6.52 -8.26 -5.66
CA GLY A 114 7.22 -9.49 -5.31
C GLY A 114 8.02 -9.25 -4.02
N GLN A 115 7.94 -10.19 -3.08
CA GLN A 115 8.64 -10.11 -1.80
C GLN A 115 9.53 -11.33 -1.58
N TYR A 116 10.66 -11.09 -0.90
CA TYR A 116 11.52 -12.13 -0.39
C TYR A 116 11.59 -12.06 1.13
N HIS A 117 11.14 -13.12 1.80
CA HIS A 117 11.16 -13.28 3.25
C HIS A 117 12.39 -14.09 3.67
N PHE A 118 13.22 -13.53 4.53
CA PHE A 118 14.45 -14.18 5.01
C PHE A 118 14.14 -15.19 6.12
N GLY A 119 14.95 -16.23 6.16
CA GLY A 119 14.86 -17.27 7.19
C GLY A 119 13.71 -18.26 6.99
N ALA A 120 13.65 -19.24 7.87
CA ALA A 120 12.62 -20.28 7.84
C ALA A 120 11.26 -19.74 8.32
N PRO A 121 10.14 -20.34 7.89
CA PRO A 121 8.78 -19.88 8.21
C PRO A 121 8.43 -19.90 9.70
N ASP A 122 9.08 -20.76 10.47
CA ASP A 122 8.88 -20.97 11.91
C ASP A 122 9.68 -19.98 12.79
N LYS A 123 10.55 -19.16 12.19
CA LYS A 123 11.31 -18.16 12.96
C LYS A 123 10.38 -17.09 13.54
N VAL A 124 10.65 -16.72 14.80
CA VAL A 124 9.88 -15.68 15.49
C VAL A 124 9.93 -14.35 14.74
N MET A 125 11.10 -14.02 14.19
CA MET A 125 11.31 -12.80 13.43
C MET A 125 11.70 -13.15 11.99
N ARG A 126 10.94 -12.65 11.02
CA ARG A 126 11.16 -12.86 9.59
C ARG A 126 11.24 -11.51 8.86
N PRO A 127 12.43 -10.97 8.67
CA PRO A 127 12.61 -9.79 7.82
C PRO A 127 12.22 -10.10 6.38
N PHE A 128 11.77 -9.09 5.65
CA PHE A 128 11.47 -9.20 4.23
C PHE A 128 11.80 -7.92 3.48
N VAL A 129 12.03 -8.05 2.18
CA VAL A 129 12.16 -6.96 1.23
C VAL A 129 11.26 -7.24 0.04
N GLY A 130 10.83 -6.20 -0.65
CA GLY A 130 9.98 -6.33 -1.83
C GLY A 130 10.20 -5.20 -2.82
N LEU A 131 9.90 -5.51 -4.08
CA LEU A 131 9.85 -4.55 -5.18
C LEU A 131 8.60 -4.78 -5.99
N GLY A 132 8.01 -3.70 -6.53
CA GLY A 132 6.78 -3.80 -7.28
C GLY A 132 6.41 -2.52 -8.00
N TYR A 133 5.15 -2.47 -8.38
CA TYR A 133 4.53 -1.34 -9.07
C TYR A 133 3.34 -0.86 -8.25
N TYR A 134 3.13 0.45 -8.22
CA TYR A 134 1.98 1.06 -7.56
C TYR A 134 1.24 2.03 -8.47
N GLU A 135 -0.04 2.23 -8.17
CA GLU A 135 -0.87 3.32 -8.65
C GLU A 135 -1.50 4.03 -7.46
N SER A 136 -1.56 5.34 -7.50
CA SER A 136 -2.16 6.17 -6.46
C SER A 136 -3.15 7.14 -7.05
N ASN A 137 -4.41 6.98 -6.71
CA ASN A 137 -5.47 7.88 -7.14
C ASN A 137 -5.58 9.06 -6.19
N PHE A 138 -5.70 10.25 -6.77
CA PHE A 138 -6.00 11.49 -6.05
C PHE A 138 -7.46 11.87 -6.23
N SER A 139 -8.03 12.53 -5.24
CA SER A 139 -9.43 13.00 -5.26
C SER A 139 -9.66 14.06 -4.18
N ASN A 140 -10.81 14.75 -4.27
CA ASN A 140 -11.20 15.82 -3.33
C ASN A 140 -10.13 16.91 -3.21
N GLU A 141 -9.55 17.27 -4.34
CA GLU A 141 -8.56 18.33 -4.43
C GLU A 141 -9.29 19.67 -4.26
N SER A 142 -9.06 20.28 -3.09
CA SER A 142 -9.61 21.61 -2.78
C SER A 142 -8.41 22.51 -2.41
N ILE A 143 -7.87 23.18 -3.41
CA ILE A 143 -6.72 24.08 -3.26
C ILE A 143 -7.15 25.47 -3.78
N GLY A 144 -7.10 26.49 -2.90
CA GLY A 144 -7.38 27.88 -3.27
C GLY A 144 -8.84 28.30 -3.07
N THR A 145 -9.09 29.61 -3.26
CA THR A 145 -10.39 30.28 -3.05
C THR A 145 -11.13 30.61 -4.34
N ASP A 146 -10.53 30.39 -5.52
CA ASP A 146 -11.10 30.70 -6.83
C ASP A 146 -11.26 29.43 -7.67
N ASP A 147 -12.22 29.45 -8.63
CA ASP A 147 -12.69 28.37 -9.49
C ASP A 147 -11.63 27.63 -10.38
N ALA A 148 -10.35 27.84 -10.15
CA ALA A 148 -9.29 27.08 -10.78
C ALA A 148 -9.11 25.74 -10.04
N HIS A 149 -9.87 24.71 -10.45
CA HIS A 149 -9.67 23.34 -9.97
C HIS A 149 -8.31 22.84 -10.45
N VAL A 150 -7.32 22.85 -9.53
CA VAL A 150 -6.04 22.17 -9.75
C VAL A 150 -6.23 20.73 -9.32
N GLY A 151 -6.03 19.79 -10.25
CA GLY A 151 -6.16 18.36 -10.03
C GLY A 151 -4.84 17.63 -10.26
N LEU A 152 -4.65 16.47 -9.62
CA LEU A 152 -3.54 15.57 -9.85
C LEU A 152 -4.01 14.33 -10.62
N GLU A 153 -3.23 13.93 -11.60
CA GLU A 153 -3.45 12.64 -12.27
C GLU A 153 -3.04 11.49 -11.34
N THR A 154 -3.50 10.28 -11.66
CA THR A 154 -3.07 9.06 -10.96
C THR A 154 -1.54 8.95 -11.03
N ALA A 155 -0.87 9.02 -9.87
CA ALA A 155 0.55 8.74 -9.80
C ALA A 155 0.81 7.25 -10.02
N LYS A 156 1.88 6.95 -10.75
CA LYS A 156 2.26 5.57 -11.08
C LYS A 156 3.77 5.43 -10.99
N GLY A 157 4.22 4.26 -10.53
CA GLY A 157 5.65 4.06 -10.47
C GLY A 157 6.08 2.82 -9.71
N ALA A 158 7.34 2.81 -9.31
CA ALA A 158 7.93 1.72 -8.56
C ALA A 158 7.67 1.84 -7.06
N ILE A 159 7.52 0.71 -6.39
CA ILE A 159 7.46 0.62 -4.93
C ILE A 159 8.56 -0.31 -4.43
N ALA A 160 9.30 0.14 -3.41
CA ALA A 160 10.23 -0.67 -2.64
C ALA A 160 9.69 -0.84 -1.23
N THR A 161 9.80 -2.05 -0.69
CA THR A 161 9.30 -2.39 0.66
C THR A 161 10.39 -3.06 1.46
N ALA A 162 10.49 -2.71 2.74
CA ALA A 162 11.28 -3.44 3.72
C ALA A 162 10.47 -3.57 5.01
N GLY A 163 10.49 -4.74 5.63
CA GLY A 163 9.70 -4.96 6.83
C GLY A 163 10.10 -6.21 7.60
N VAL A 164 9.36 -6.48 8.65
CA VAL A 164 9.55 -7.64 9.49
C VAL A 164 8.19 -8.19 9.96
N ASP A 165 8.04 -9.50 9.84
CA ASP A 165 6.95 -10.28 10.44
C ASP A 165 7.43 -10.86 11.76
N PHE A 166 6.68 -10.62 12.84
CA PHE A 166 6.85 -11.22 14.14
C PHE A 166 5.81 -12.31 14.33
N ASN A 167 6.20 -13.58 14.21
CA ASN A 167 5.32 -14.72 14.36
C ASN A 167 4.88 -14.90 15.82
N ILE A 168 3.59 -14.75 16.10
CA ILE A 168 2.97 -14.96 17.40
C ILE A 168 2.70 -16.45 17.58
N ASN A 169 2.21 -17.09 16.53
CA ASN A 169 2.00 -18.54 16.46
C ASN A 169 1.99 -18.98 14.97
N GLN A 170 1.59 -20.21 14.68
CA GLN A 170 1.57 -20.74 13.30
C GLN A 170 0.58 -20.01 12.36
N THR A 171 -0.38 -19.28 12.90
CA THR A 171 -1.41 -18.56 12.13
C THR A 171 -1.23 -17.06 12.19
N TRP A 172 -1.05 -16.49 13.37
CA TRP A 172 -1.04 -15.06 13.62
C TRP A 172 0.38 -14.49 13.67
N PHE A 173 0.55 -13.33 13.11
CA PHE A 173 1.79 -12.57 13.16
C PHE A 173 1.50 -11.06 13.23
N ALA A 174 2.42 -10.31 13.83
CA ALA A 174 2.46 -8.85 13.72
C ALA A 174 3.42 -8.47 12.61
N ARG A 175 3.11 -7.41 11.85
CA ARG A 175 3.95 -6.86 10.78
C ARG A 175 4.29 -5.41 11.08
N ALA A 176 5.54 -5.04 10.82
CA ALA A 176 5.96 -3.65 10.69
C ALA A 176 6.70 -3.50 9.36
N ASP A 177 6.37 -2.48 8.56
CA ASP A 177 6.99 -2.26 7.27
C ASP A 177 7.13 -0.77 6.93
N ALA A 178 8.12 -0.48 6.07
CA ALA A 178 8.31 0.79 5.43
C ALA A 178 8.31 0.60 3.92
N ARG A 179 7.63 1.47 3.21
CA ARG A 179 7.47 1.46 1.75
C ARG A 179 7.90 2.81 1.20
N TYR A 180 8.67 2.79 0.15
CA TYR A 180 9.05 3.97 -0.62
C TYR A 180 8.38 3.88 -1.99
N LEU A 181 7.56 4.87 -2.31
CA LEU A 181 6.84 4.96 -3.57
C LEU A 181 7.57 5.97 -4.44
N LYS A 182 8.07 5.53 -5.60
CA LYS A 182 8.76 6.39 -6.56
C LYS A 182 7.97 6.49 -7.84
N GLY A 183 7.46 7.68 -8.16
CA GLY A 183 6.68 7.91 -9.37
C GLY A 183 6.19 9.34 -9.47
N ASP A 184 5.66 9.67 -10.64
CA ASP A 184 5.25 11.00 -10.99
C ASP A 184 3.73 11.08 -11.14
N ALA A 185 3.17 12.24 -10.82
CA ALA A 185 1.77 12.59 -11.03
C ALA A 185 1.69 13.78 -11.99
N GLY A 186 0.92 13.67 -13.07
CA GLY A 186 0.64 14.79 -13.96
C GLY A 186 -0.23 15.84 -13.29
N VAL A 187 0.04 17.11 -13.56
CA VAL A 187 -0.73 18.25 -13.06
C VAL A 187 -1.81 18.63 -14.04
N ARG A 188 -3.05 18.80 -13.58
CA ARG A 188 -4.20 19.32 -14.36
C ARG A 188 -4.65 20.65 -13.82
N VAL A 189 -4.95 21.59 -14.73
CA VAL A 189 -5.60 22.87 -14.41
C VAL A 189 -6.88 22.97 -15.23
N ALA A 190 -7.99 23.26 -14.57
CA ALA A 190 -9.32 23.33 -15.18
C ALA A 190 -9.71 22.06 -15.97
N GLY A 191 -9.22 20.89 -15.56
CA GLY A 191 -9.49 19.58 -16.18
C GLY A 191 -8.59 19.24 -17.37
N GLU A 192 -7.71 20.15 -17.83
CA GLU A 192 -6.73 19.90 -18.89
C GLU A 192 -5.34 19.64 -18.31
N GLY A 193 -4.63 18.64 -18.86
CA GLY A 193 -3.26 18.33 -18.47
C GLY A 193 -2.31 19.47 -18.88
N THR A 194 -1.50 19.95 -17.95
CA THR A 194 -0.52 21.01 -18.21
C THR A 194 0.76 20.50 -18.87
N GLY A 195 0.97 19.17 -18.87
CA GLY A 195 2.24 18.55 -19.27
C GLY A 195 3.35 18.68 -18.23
N GLU A 196 3.04 19.25 -17.05
CA GLU A 196 3.96 19.27 -15.91
C GLU A 196 3.75 18.02 -15.04
N GLU A 197 4.84 17.45 -14.54
CA GLU A 197 4.85 16.29 -13.65
C GLU A 197 5.30 16.73 -12.25
N LEU A 198 4.61 16.25 -11.24
CA LEU A 198 4.95 16.46 -9.84
C LEU A 198 5.50 15.16 -9.25
N THR A 199 6.76 15.19 -8.83
CA THR A 199 7.38 14.08 -8.11
C THR A 199 7.05 14.21 -6.61
N ILE A 200 6.40 13.20 -6.03
CA ILE A 200 5.95 13.23 -4.62
C ILE A 200 6.78 12.28 -3.76
N ASP A 201 7.21 11.15 -4.32
CA ASP A 201 8.07 10.10 -3.72
C ASP A 201 7.83 9.85 -2.22
N PRO A 202 6.59 9.49 -1.78
CA PRO A 202 6.29 9.40 -0.37
C PRO A 202 6.84 8.14 0.31
N TRP A 203 7.13 8.27 1.60
CA TRP A 203 7.31 7.16 2.51
C TRP A 203 5.99 6.76 3.15
N VAL A 204 5.75 5.45 3.24
CA VAL A 204 4.63 4.85 3.98
C VAL A 204 5.19 3.91 5.04
N VAL A 205 4.90 4.19 6.31
CA VAL A 205 5.32 3.34 7.43
C VAL A 205 4.07 2.74 8.06
N GLY A 206 4.01 1.42 8.13
CA GLY A 206 2.85 0.67 8.56
C GLY A 206 3.12 -0.31 9.69
N VAL A 207 2.06 -0.59 10.44
CA VAL A 207 2.00 -1.70 11.41
C VAL A 207 0.66 -2.41 11.27
N GLY A 208 0.65 -3.72 11.48
CA GLY A 208 -0.57 -4.50 11.35
C GLY A 208 -0.50 -5.88 12.00
N ILE A 209 -1.63 -6.54 11.99
CA ILE A 209 -1.78 -7.94 12.40
C ILE A 209 -2.20 -8.74 11.18
N GLY A 210 -1.55 -9.87 10.98
CA GLY A 210 -1.83 -10.77 9.88
C GLY A 210 -2.15 -12.19 10.32
N ALA A 211 -2.84 -12.90 9.43
CA ALA A 211 -3.10 -14.33 9.56
C ALA A 211 -2.66 -15.05 8.30
N ARG A 212 -2.09 -16.27 8.49
CA ARG A 212 -1.69 -17.18 7.41
C ARG A 212 -2.66 -18.37 7.32
N PHE A 213 -2.94 -18.80 6.09
CA PHE A 213 -3.86 -19.89 5.75
C PHE A 213 -3.18 -20.93 4.87
#